data_a3f406451d76d485d8eaea84b7c0ac66
#
_entry.id   a3f406451d76d485d8eaea84b7c0ac66
#
_cell.length_a   1.000
_cell.length_b   1.000
_cell.length_c   1.000
_cell.angle_alpha   90.00
_cell.angle_beta   90.00
_cell.angle_gamma   90.00
#
_symmetry.space_group_name_H-M   'P 1'
#
loop_
_entity.id
_entity.type
_entity.pdbx_description
1 polymer ?
#
loop_
_entity_poly.entity_id
_entity_poly.type
_entity_poly.pdbx_seq_one_letter_code
_entity_poly.pdbx_strand_id
1 'polypeptide(L)'
;AQGLLSDLTFQLSAHSTTQVDHILVAPHGIYVIEQKNYVGKLYGTLEESHWRKWTQSRTLKLQNPFKQNQGHIRAIQSALKARELECINVVIINGRCKFDGIKPEWLCMGMDDFIHKVKQRRGLRLFTPESVQHICSVLKSTRKSPGLYTDLTHIHNITTKYKAPMKFEQRVTYILLNFIHYLWASLFTKQKP
;
A
#
# COMPACT_ATOMS: atom_id res chain seq x y z
N ALA A 1 18.13 -9.66 9.14
CA ALA A 1 17.50 -9.66 7.82
C ALA A 1 16.32 -8.70 7.84
N GLN A 2 15.98 -8.12 6.70
CA GLN A 2 14.74 -7.38 6.46
C GLN A 2 14.34 -7.60 4.99
N GLY A 3 13.05 -7.55 4.69
CA GLY A 3 12.52 -7.70 3.34
C GLY A 3 11.56 -6.58 2.99
N LEU A 4 11.76 -5.94 1.85
CA LEU A 4 10.81 -5.00 1.26
C LEU A 4 10.14 -5.68 0.07
N LEU A 5 8.82 -5.70 0.08
CA LEU A 5 7.98 -6.23 -0.97
C LEU A 5 7.10 -5.10 -1.50
N SER A 6 6.92 -5.02 -2.82
CA SER A 6 6.15 -3.94 -3.45
C SER A 6 5.16 -4.51 -4.46
N ASP A 7 4.07 -3.80 -4.68
CA ASP A 7 3.04 -4.10 -5.69
C ASP A 7 2.50 -5.54 -5.59
N LEU A 8 2.04 -5.90 -4.40
CA LEU A 8 1.51 -7.23 -4.15
C LEU A 8 -0.01 -7.24 -4.23
N THR A 9 -0.56 -8.06 -5.13
CA THR A 9 -2.00 -8.28 -5.24
C THR A 9 -2.40 -9.56 -4.54
N PHE A 10 -3.34 -9.46 -3.59
CA PHE A 10 -3.90 -10.59 -2.87
C PHE A 10 -5.38 -10.79 -3.19
N GLN A 11 -5.83 -12.05 -3.15
CA GLN A 11 -7.25 -12.39 -3.23
C GLN A 11 -7.91 -12.12 -1.89
N LEU A 12 -9.04 -11.39 -1.89
CA LEU A 12 -9.87 -11.17 -0.71
C LEU A 12 -11.09 -12.11 -0.67
N SER A 13 -11.69 -12.35 -1.84
CA SER A 13 -12.83 -13.24 -2.03
C SER A 13 -12.84 -13.73 -3.48
N ALA A 14 -13.78 -14.60 -3.86
CA ALA A 14 -13.88 -15.12 -5.23
C ALA A 14 -13.86 -14.01 -6.31
N HIS A 15 -14.42 -12.83 -5.98
CA HIS A 15 -14.58 -11.71 -6.93
C HIS A 15 -13.92 -10.40 -6.44
N SER A 16 -13.00 -10.46 -5.48
CA SER A 16 -12.39 -9.25 -4.91
C SER A 16 -10.90 -9.45 -4.66
N THR A 17 -10.11 -8.49 -5.11
CA THR A 17 -8.67 -8.42 -4.89
C THR A 17 -8.30 -7.11 -4.20
N THR A 18 -7.16 -7.09 -3.56
CA THR A 18 -6.55 -5.88 -3.01
C THR A 18 -5.09 -5.81 -3.43
N GLN A 19 -4.64 -4.61 -3.80
CA GLN A 19 -3.24 -4.33 -4.11
C GLN A 19 -2.63 -3.56 -2.96
N VAL A 20 -1.51 -4.05 -2.46
CA VAL A 20 -0.74 -3.45 -1.37
C VAL A 20 0.47 -2.78 -1.98
N ASP A 21 0.63 -1.49 -1.73
CA ASP A 21 1.73 -0.72 -2.32
C ASP A 21 3.08 -1.28 -1.85
N HIS A 22 3.31 -1.34 -0.52
CA HIS A 22 4.55 -1.89 0.02
C HIS A 22 4.33 -2.61 1.35
N ILE A 23 5.15 -3.64 1.59
CA ILE A 23 5.26 -4.34 2.88
C ILE A 23 6.72 -4.39 3.27
N LEU A 24 7.08 -3.80 4.40
CA LEU A 24 8.39 -3.96 5.00
C LEU A 24 8.30 -4.98 6.15
N VAL A 25 8.97 -6.12 5.99
CA VAL A 25 9.10 -7.14 7.03
C VAL A 25 10.48 -6.99 7.65
N ALA A 26 10.52 -6.70 8.94
CA ALA A 26 11.75 -6.44 9.69
C ALA A 26 11.70 -7.12 11.07
N PRO A 27 12.83 -7.31 11.75
CA PRO A 27 12.87 -7.89 13.10
C PRO A 27 11.98 -7.16 14.12
N HIS A 28 11.70 -5.89 13.89
CA HIS A 28 10.94 -5.01 14.77
C HIS A 28 9.49 -4.75 14.32
N GLY A 29 8.98 -5.48 13.31
CA GLY A 29 7.58 -5.38 12.89
C GLY A 29 7.35 -5.66 11.42
N ILE A 30 6.06 -5.79 11.09
CA ILE A 30 5.55 -5.86 9.72
C ILE A 30 4.81 -4.55 9.44
N TYR A 31 5.35 -3.76 8.53
CA TYR A 31 4.80 -2.46 8.16
C TYR A 31 4.06 -2.60 6.85
N VAL A 32 2.75 -2.40 6.88
CA VAL A 32 1.91 -2.37 5.69
C VAL A 32 1.72 -0.92 5.30
N ILE A 33 2.19 -0.56 4.14
CA ILE A 33 2.39 0.83 3.73
C ILE A 33 1.44 1.16 2.58
N GLU A 34 0.61 2.14 2.80
CA GLU A 34 -0.22 2.81 1.79
C GLU A 34 0.41 4.14 1.44
N GLN A 35 0.73 4.36 0.18
CA GLN A 35 1.39 5.56 -0.30
C GLN A 35 0.41 6.47 -1.05
N LYS A 36 0.40 7.74 -0.72
CA LYS A 36 -0.46 8.74 -1.37
C LYS A 36 0.35 9.95 -1.83
N ASN A 37 0.10 10.39 -3.05
CA ASN A 37 0.69 11.64 -3.56
C ASN A 37 -0.38 12.74 -3.55
N TYR A 38 -0.30 13.63 -2.56
CA TYR A 38 -1.26 14.69 -2.36
C TYR A 38 -0.61 16.06 -2.38
N VAL A 39 -1.39 17.06 -2.84
CA VAL A 39 -1.05 18.48 -2.78
C VAL A 39 -2.15 19.22 -2.04
N GLY A 40 -1.79 20.18 -1.19
CA GLY A 40 -2.73 20.98 -0.42
C GLY A 40 -2.73 20.64 1.07
N LYS A 41 -3.88 20.72 1.71
CA LYS A 41 -4.06 20.51 3.15
C LYS A 41 -4.98 19.32 3.40
N LEU A 42 -4.57 18.40 4.25
CA LEU A 42 -5.35 17.25 4.66
C LEU A 42 -5.87 17.45 6.08
N TYR A 43 -7.06 16.97 6.32
CA TYR A 43 -7.66 16.86 7.64
C TYR A 43 -8.44 15.55 7.77
N GLY A 44 -8.35 14.93 8.93
CA GLY A 44 -9.11 13.72 9.27
C GLY A 44 -8.55 13.02 10.50
N THR A 45 -9.28 12.05 11.01
CA THR A 45 -8.90 11.21 12.15
C THR A 45 -8.83 9.74 11.74
N LEU A 46 -8.37 8.86 12.62
CA LEU A 46 -8.35 7.41 12.37
C LEU A 46 -9.77 6.81 12.29
N GLU A 47 -10.71 7.38 13.04
CA GLU A 47 -12.09 6.90 13.20
C GLU A 47 -12.95 7.24 11.99
N GLU A 48 -12.72 8.40 11.37
CA GLU A 48 -13.50 8.86 10.22
C GLU A 48 -13.34 7.92 9.03
N SER A 49 -14.42 7.65 8.32
CA SER A 49 -14.37 6.85 7.08
C SER A 49 -13.74 7.60 5.90
N HIS A 50 -13.76 8.92 5.96
CA HIS A 50 -13.26 9.79 4.91
C HIS A 50 -12.49 10.96 5.51
N TRP A 51 -11.42 11.35 4.82
CA TRP A 51 -10.67 12.57 5.07
C TRP A 51 -11.08 13.68 4.12
N ARG A 52 -10.72 14.90 4.47
CA ARG A 52 -10.92 16.09 3.62
C ARG A 52 -9.58 16.60 3.12
N LYS A 53 -9.54 16.95 1.84
CA LYS A 53 -8.38 17.60 1.22
C LYS A 53 -8.80 18.94 0.67
N TRP A 54 -8.19 20.00 1.17
CA TRP A 54 -8.34 21.36 0.64
C TRP A 54 -7.25 21.64 -0.39
N THR A 55 -7.70 22.17 -1.51
CA THR A 55 -6.88 22.73 -2.57
C THR A 55 -7.25 24.19 -2.72
N GLN A 56 -6.51 24.93 -3.54
CA GLN A 56 -6.84 26.34 -3.78
C GLN A 56 -8.26 26.57 -4.32
N SER A 57 -8.83 25.59 -5.01
CA SER A 57 -10.12 25.75 -5.70
C SER A 57 -11.27 25.01 -5.06
N ARG A 58 -11.01 23.96 -4.25
CA ARG A 58 -12.08 23.09 -3.73
C ARG A 58 -11.65 22.22 -2.56
N THR A 59 -12.64 21.76 -1.80
CA THR A 59 -12.51 20.70 -0.80
C THR A 59 -12.95 19.37 -1.41
N LEU A 60 -12.12 18.36 -1.29
CA LEU A 60 -12.38 17.01 -1.77
C LEU A 60 -12.55 16.06 -0.59
N LYS A 61 -13.55 15.19 -0.67
CA LYS A 61 -13.72 14.04 0.25
C LYS A 61 -12.93 12.86 -0.30
N LEU A 62 -12.05 12.31 0.52
CA LEU A 62 -11.18 11.17 0.18
C LEU A 62 -11.46 10.01 1.12
N GLN A 63 -11.34 8.78 0.64
CA GLN A 63 -11.34 7.62 1.54
C GLN A 63 -10.20 7.78 2.56
N ASN A 64 -10.45 7.44 3.82
CA ASN A 64 -9.41 7.41 4.83
C ASN A 64 -8.36 6.35 4.47
N PRO A 65 -7.09 6.73 4.24
CA PRO A 65 -6.07 5.79 3.80
C PRO A 65 -5.73 4.73 4.86
N PHE A 66 -5.88 5.02 6.14
CA PHE A 66 -5.72 4.02 7.20
C PHE A 66 -6.83 2.95 7.16
N LYS A 67 -8.08 3.34 6.85
CA LYS A 67 -9.18 2.39 6.67
C LYS A 67 -9.00 1.55 5.41
N GLN A 68 -8.47 2.13 4.34
CA GLN A 68 -8.08 1.42 3.13
C GLN A 68 -7.01 0.38 3.46
N ASN A 69 -5.92 0.81 4.09
CA ASN A 69 -4.78 -0.03 4.44
C ASN A 69 -5.12 -1.12 5.48
N GLN A 70 -6.13 -0.90 6.33
CA GLN A 70 -6.66 -1.94 7.21
C GLN A 70 -7.24 -3.13 6.41
N GLY A 71 -7.80 -2.87 5.22
CA GLY A 71 -8.21 -3.92 4.28
C GLY A 71 -7.01 -4.72 3.75
N HIS A 72 -5.90 -4.06 3.46
CA HIS A 72 -4.65 -4.70 3.05
C HIS A 72 -4.05 -5.57 4.16
N ILE A 73 -4.05 -5.07 5.40
CA ILE A 73 -3.60 -5.83 6.58
C ILE A 73 -4.39 -7.14 6.72
N ARG A 74 -5.73 -7.09 6.62
CA ARG A 74 -6.55 -8.32 6.68
C ARG A 74 -6.21 -9.32 5.59
N ALA A 75 -5.89 -8.85 4.37
CA ALA A 75 -5.46 -9.71 3.29
C ALA A 75 -4.11 -10.39 3.58
N ILE A 76 -3.16 -9.64 4.14
CA ILE A 76 -1.85 -10.15 4.56
C ILE A 76 -1.99 -11.18 5.68
N GLN A 77 -2.77 -10.87 6.71
CA GLN A 77 -3.06 -11.79 7.81
C GLN A 77 -3.70 -13.10 7.32
N SER A 78 -4.61 -13.00 6.34
CA SER A 78 -5.22 -14.17 5.69
C SER A 78 -4.20 -14.98 4.89
N ALA A 79 -3.35 -14.32 4.10
CA ALA A 79 -2.29 -14.96 3.33
C ALA A 79 -1.28 -15.71 4.22
N LEU A 80 -0.97 -15.13 5.38
CA LEU A 80 -0.07 -15.72 6.38
C LEU A 80 -0.78 -16.76 7.29
N LYS A 81 -2.10 -16.92 7.18
CA LYS A 81 -2.93 -17.75 8.08
C LYS A 81 -2.74 -17.37 9.56
N ALA A 82 -2.50 -16.11 9.84
CA ALA A 82 -2.17 -15.56 11.16
C ALA A 82 -3.01 -14.32 11.45
N ARG A 83 -4.28 -14.52 11.82
CA ARG A 83 -5.26 -13.44 12.02
C ARG A 83 -4.88 -12.47 13.14
N GLU A 84 -4.21 -12.99 14.17
CA GLU A 84 -3.76 -12.21 15.32
C GLU A 84 -2.39 -11.56 15.11
N LEU A 85 -1.78 -11.73 13.93
CA LEU A 85 -0.49 -11.14 13.63
C LEU A 85 -0.61 -9.61 13.58
N GLU A 86 0.09 -8.96 14.50
CA GLU A 86 0.10 -7.50 14.55
C GLU A 86 0.89 -6.93 13.36
N CYS A 87 0.21 -6.09 12.58
CA CYS A 87 0.80 -5.34 11.47
C CYS A 87 0.68 -3.85 11.76
N ILE A 88 1.75 -3.12 11.50
CA ILE A 88 1.78 -1.67 11.65
C ILE A 88 1.15 -1.03 10.41
N ASN A 89 0.05 -0.32 10.62
CA ASN A 89 -0.68 0.37 9.57
C ASN A 89 -0.01 1.71 9.27
N VAL A 90 0.70 1.80 8.15
CA VAL A 90 1.49 2.98 7.78
C VAL A 90 0.86 3.68 6.58
N VAL A 91 0.73 5.01 6.68
CA VAL A 91 0.36 5.86 5.54
C VAL A 91 1.47 6.86 5.29
N ILE A 92 1.99 6.88 4.06
CA ILE A 92 3.00 7.85 3.63
C ILE A 92 2.37 8.84 2.65
N ILE A 93 2.38 10.10 3.02
CA ILE A 93 1.92 11.18 2.16
C ILE A 93 3.12 11.82 1.48
N ASN A 94 3.22 11.62 0.17
CA ASN A 94 4.18 12.31 -0.67
C ASN A 94 3.55 13.58 -1.28
N GLY A 95 4.39 14.43 -1.85
CA GLY A 95 3.98 15.68 -2.48
C GLY A 95 3.94 16.85 -1.49
N ARG A 96 3.56 18.03 -2.00
CA ARG A 96 3.48 19.28 -1.22
C ARG A 96 2.16 19.34 -0.44
N CYS A 97 2.08 18.52 0.61
CA CYS A 97 0.89 18.40 1.44
C CYS A 97 1.21 18.72 2.91
N LYS A 98 0.27 19.37 3.61
CA LYS A 98 0.30 19.57 5.06
C LYS A 98 -0.86 18.82 5.68
N PHE A 99 -0.65 18.25 6.85
CA PHE A 99 -1.71 17.66 7.64
C PHE A 99 -2.13 18.65 8.73
N ASP A 100 -3.43 18.87 8.87
CA ASP A 100 -4.03 19.79 9.84
C ASP A 100 -4.79 18.98 10.89
N GLY A 101 -4.49 19.22 12.16
CA GLY A 101 -5.04 18.49 13.30
C GLY A 101 -4.04 17.54 13.95
N ILE A 102 -4.55 16.63 14.78
CA ILE A 102 -3.74 15.63 15.49
C ILE A 102 -3.29 14.56 14.51
N LYS A 103 -1.97 14.55 14.22
CA LYS A 103 -1.38 13.61 13.27
C LYS A 103 -1.37 12.20 13.88
N PRO A 104 -2.00 11.19 13.20
CA PRO A 104 -1.86 9.80 13.61
C PRO A 104 -0.40 9.36 13.70
N GLU A 105 -0.08 8.48 14.64
CA GLU A 105 1.30 8.04 14.89
C GLU A 105 2.02 7.58 13.62
N TRP A 106 1.37 6.74 12.82
CA TRP A 106 1.97 6.19 11.60
C TRP A 106 1.53 6.90 10.30
N LEU A 107 1.05 8.14 10.43
CA LEU A 107 0.99 9.05 9.29
C LEU A 107 2.36 9.68 9.10
N CYS A 108 3.02 9.36 8.00
CA CYS A 108 4.35 9.87 7.66
C CYS A 108 4.23 10.93 6.56
N MET A 109 4.80 12.09 6.80
CA MET A 109 4.87 13.17 5.82
C MET A 109 6.17 13.07 5.02
N GLY A 110 6.19 12.13 4.06
CA GLY A 110 7.35 11.78 3.26
C GLY A 110 8.10 10.55 3.79
N MET A 111 9.06 10.10 2.98
CA MET A 111 9.83 8.88 3.25
C MET A 111 10.79 9.06 4.44
N ASP A 112 11.34 10.26 4.64
CA ASP A 112 12.27 10.53 5.74
C ASP A 112 11.60 10.39 7.12
N ASP A 113 10.35 10.86 7.25
CA ASP A 113 9.53 10.67 8.47
C ASP A 113 9.31 9.19 8.75
N PHE A 114 8.99 8.40 7.72
CA PHE A 114 8.85 6.95 7.83
C PHE A 114 10.16 6.28 8.27
N ILE A 115 11.27 6.58 7.60
CA ILE A 115 12.58 6.01 7.95
C ILE A 115 12.97 6.34 9.38
N HIS A 116 12.72 7.59 9.83
CA HIS A 116 13.00 8.00 11.20
C HIS A 116 12.22 7.16 12.22
N LYS A 117 10.90 7.00 12.03
CA LYS A 117 10.04 6.18 12.90
C LYS A 117 10.47 4.71 12.94
N VAL A 118 10.80 4.13 11.80
CA VAL A 118 11.30 2.75 11.71
C VAL A 118 12.63 2.59 12.46
N LYS A 119 13.54 3.58 12.35
CA LYS A 119 14.81 3.57 13.07
C LYS A 119 14.64 3.56 14.60
N GLN A 120 13.66 4.28 15.12
CA GLN A 120 13.35 4.29 16.56
C GLN A 120 12.94 2.91 17.11
N ARG A 121 12.38 2.03 16.26
CA ARG A 121 11.96 0.67 16.64
C ARG A 121 13.07 -0.38 16.51
N ARG A 122 14.26 -0.05 16.01
CA ARG A 122 15.33 -1.02 15.72
C ARG A 122 15.79 -1.85 16.93
N GLY A 123 15.56 -1.38 18.14
CA GLY A 123 15.86 -2.13 19.37
C GLY A 123 14.94 -3.33 19.63
N LEU A 124 13.75 -3.33 19.04
CA LEU A 124 12.78 -4.41 19.20
C LEU A 124 13.20 -5.66 18.42
N ARG A 125 12.93 -6.85 18.98
CA ARG A 125 13.21 -8.16 18.39
C ARG A 125 11.95 -9.03 18.45
N LEU A 126 10.97 -8.72 17.58
CA LEU A 126 9.71 -9.46 17.48
C LEU A 126 9.84 -10.69 16.57
N PHE A 127 10.73 -10.63 15.58
CA PHE A 127 10.95 -11.69 14.61
C PHE A 127 12.43 -12.03 14.50
N THR A 128 12.73 -13.33 14.38
CA THR A 128 14.07 -13.80 14.03
C THR A 128 14.34 -13.57 12.53
N PRO A 129 15.61 -13.61 12.08
CA PRO A 129 15.92 -13.53 10.65
C PRO A 129 15.22 -14.58 9.80
N GLU A 130 15.08 -15.80 10.32
CA GLU A 130 14.40 -16.92 9.66
C GLU A 130 12.88 -16.65 9.54
N SER A 131 12.28 -16.14 10.61
CA SER A 131 10.86 -15.73 10.59
C SER A 131 10.61 -14.63 9.55
N VAL A 132 11.48 -13.64 9.45
CA VAL A 132 11.41 -12.57 8.43
C VAL A 132 11.48 -13.17 7.02
N GLN A 133 12.43 -14.09 6.77
CA GLN A 133 12.56 -14.75 5.47
C GLN A 133 11.34 -15.61 5.15
N HIS A 134 10.84 -16.37 6.12
CA HIS A 134 9.64 -17.20 5.97
C HIS A 134 8.42 -16.35 5.61
N ILE A 135 8.14 -15.28 6.36
CA ILE A 135 7.04 -14.35 6.09
C ILE A 135 7.14 -13.78 4.65
N CYS A 136 8.32 -13.31 4.26
CA CYS A 136 8.54 -12.80 2.90
C CYS A 136 8.29 -13.86 1.83
N SER A 137 8.72 -15.10 2.06
CA SER A 137 8.51 -16.23 1.14
C SER A 137 7.03 -16.55 0.98
N VAL A 138 6.28 -16.67 2.09
CA VAL A 138 4.83 -16.93 2.07
C VAL A 138 4.09 -15.82 1.35
N LEU A 139 4.39 -14.54 1.62
CA LEU A 139 3.75 -13.41 0.94
C LEU A 139 4.02 -13.43 -0.57
N LYS A 140 5.24 -13.76 -0.99
CA LYS A 140 5.61 -13.89 -2.41
C LYS A 140 4.89 -15.05 -3.09
N SER A 141 4.72 -16.18 -2.43
CA SER A 141 4.06 -17.37 -3.00
C SER A 141 2.54 -17.24 -3.05
N THR A 142 1.95 -16.50 -2.11
CA THR A 142 0.49 -16.35 -1.98
C THR A 142 -0.08 -15.21 -2.84
N ARG A 143 0.77 -14.25 -3.25
CA ARG A 143 0.34 -13.17 -4.13
C ARG A 143 -0.15 -13.71 -5.49
N LYS A 144 -1.07 -13.00 -6.11
CA LYS A 144 -1.37 -13.25 -7.53
C LYS A 144 -0.15 -12.98 -8.39
N SER A 145 0.02 -13.77 -9.44
CA SER A 145 1.10 -13.55 -10.41
C SER A 145 1.02 -12.11 -10.94
N PRO A 146 2.11 -11.35 -10.91
CA PRO A 146 2.10 -10.02 -11.48
C PRO A 146 1.89 -10.12 -13.00
N GLY A 147 1.13 -9.20 -13.57
CA GLY A 147 0.90 -9.14 -14.99
C GLY A 147 -0.37 -8.40 -15.37
N LEU A 148 -0.47 -8.06 -16.64
CA LEU A 148 -1.58 -7.28 -17.21
C LEU A 148 -2.97 -7.85 -16.86
N TYR A 149 -3.12 -9.17 -16.84
CA TYR A 149 -4.38 -9.83 -16.47
C TYR A 149 -4.76 -9.57 -15.02
N THR A 150 -3.80 -9.63 -14.09
CA THR A 150 -4.04 -9.35 -12.66
C THR A 150 -4.42 -7.89 -12.46
N ASP A 151 -3.74 -6.97 -13.14
CA ASP A 151 -4.01 -5.53 -13.08
C ASP A 151 -5.40 -5.21 -13.66
N LEU A 152 -5.75 -5.77 -14.81
CA LEU A 152 -7.08 -5.61 -15.41
C LEU A 152 -8.19 -6.17 -14.52
N THR A 153 -7.97 -7.33 -13.92
CA THR A 153 -8.92 -7.94 -12.98
C THR A 153 -9.10 -7.06 -11.75
N HIS A 154 -8.01 -6.50 -11.22
CA HIS A 154 -8.05 -5.60 -10.07
C HIS A 154 -8.83 -4.30 -10.41
N ILE A 155 -8.56 -3.69 -11.56
CA ILE A 155 -9.28 -2.51 -12.06
C ILE A 155 -10.77 -2.82 -12.24
N HIS A 156 -11.10 -3.94 -12.85
CA HIS A 156 -12.50 -4.38 -13.04
C HIS A 156 -13.21 -4.51 -11.68
N ASN A 157 -12.58 -5.15 -10.71
CA ASN A 157 -13.14 -5.35 -9.37
C ASN A 157 -13.37 -4.01 -8.64
N ILE A 158 -12.41 -3.06 -8.73
CA ILE A 158 -12.56 -1.72 -8.15
C ILE A 158 -13.71 -0.97 -8.82
N THR A 159 -13.76 -0.94 -10.14
CA THR A 159 -14.81 -0.21 -10.87
C THR A 159 -16.19 -0.76 -10.60
N THR A 160 -16.33 -2.08 -10.45
CA THR A 160 -17.59 -2.74 -10.12
C THR A 160 -18.02 -2.44 -8.68
N LYS A 161 -17.08 -2.48 -7.73
CA LYS A 161 -17.33 -2.25 -6.30
C LYS A 161 -17.79 -0.81 -6.01
N TYR A 162 -17.19 0.17 -6.67
CA TYR A 162 -17.44 1.58 -6.37
C TYR A 162 -18.45 2.25 -7.32
N LYS A 163 -19.01 1.52 -8.30
CA LYS A 163 -19.97 2.04 -9.29
C LYS A 163 -19.57 3.38 -9.94
N ALA A 164 -18.29 3.69 -9.89
CA ALA A 164 -17.73 4.90 -10.48
C ALA A 164 -17.15 4.56 -11.85
N PRO A 165 -17.75 4.98 -12.96
CA PRO A 165 -17.16 4.77 -14.26
C PRO A 165 -15.89 5.61 -14.34
N MET A 166 -14.73 4.98 -14.26
CA MET A 166 -13.50 5.65 -14.72
C MET A 166 -13.72 6.03 -16.18
N LYS A 167 -13.50 7.30 -16.52
CA LYS A 167 -13.56 7.74 -17.92
C LYS A 167 -12.61 6.88 -18.75
N PHE A 168 -12.99 6.56 -19.98
CA PHE A 168 -12.20 5.70 -20.87
C PHE A 168 -10.72 6.13 -20.96
N GLU A 169 -10.46 7.44 -21.01
CA GLU A 169 -9.12 8.03 -21.00
C GLU A 169 -8.30 7.68 -19.75
N GLN A 170 -8.92 7.68 -18.57
CA GLN A 170 -8.27 7.31 -17.32
C GLN A 170 -7.91 5.83 -17.27
N ARG A 171 -8.76 4.96 -17.88
CA ARG A 171 -8.48 3.52 -18.02
C ARG A 171 -7.28 3.28 -18.93
N VAL A 172 -7.25 3.95 -20.09
CA VAL A 172 -6.17 3.84 -21.06
C VAL A 172 -4.85 4.36 -20.46
N THR A 173 -4.86 5.50 -19.80
CA THR A 173 -3.68 6.09 -19.17
C THR A 173 -3.12 5.19 -18.06
N TYR A 174 -3.96 4.60 -17.24
CA TYR A 174 -3.54 3.67 -16.18
C TYR A 174 -2.91 2.39 -16.77
N ILE A 175 -3.54 1.82 -17.80
CA ILE A 175 -3.03 0.63 -18.50
C ILE A 175 -1.70 0.93 -19.17
N LEU A 176 -1.57 2.08 -19.84
CA LEU A 176 -0.32 2.48 -20.51
C LEU A 176 0.82 2.73 -19.51
N LEU A 177 0.55 3.39 -18.39
CA LEU A 177 1.57 3.65 -17.36
C LEU A 177 2.07 2.35 -16.74
N ASN A 178 1.19 1.39 -16.43
CA ASN A 178 1.58 0.09 -15.90
C ASN A 178 2.31 -0.76 -16.97
N PHE A 179 1.89 -0.68 -18.24
CA PHE A 179 2.57 -1.36 -19.34
C PHE A 179 3.98 -0.82 -19.59
N ILE A 180 4.16 0.51 -19.52
CA ILE A 180 5.48 1.15 -19.61
C ILE A 180 6.36 0.75 -18.42
N HIS A 181 5.81 0.71 -17.21
CA HIS A 181 6.53 0.28 -16.02
C HIS A 181 6.96 -1.20 -16.12
N TYR A 182 6.06 -2.06 -16.61
CA TYR A 182 6.36 -3.48 -16.86
C TYR A 182 7.46 -3.68 -17.93
N LEU A 183 7.38 -2.94 -19.03
CA LEU A 183 8.44 -2.96 -20.07
C LEU A 183 9.77 -2.47 -19.52
N TRP A 184 9.75 -1.42 -18.73
CA TRP A 184 10.94 -0.87 -18.09
C TRP A 184 11.57 -1.87 -17.12
N ALA A 185 10.77 -2.46 -16.25
CA ALA A 185 11.22 -3.50 -15.32
C ALA A 185 11.77 -4.74 -16.07
N SER A 186 11.12 -5.18 -17.14
CA SER A 186 11.57 -6.35 -17.92
C SER A 186 12.87 -6.12 -18.71
N LEU A 187 13.12 -4.87 -19.13
CA LEU A 187 14.35 -4.51 -19.85
C LEU A 187 15.56 -4.38 -18.90
N PHE A 188 15.35 -3.94 -17.65
CA PHE A 188 16.44 -3.72 -16.70
C PHE A 188 16.71 -4.88 -15.74
N THR A 189 15.80 -5.87 -15.63
CA THR A 189 16.04 -7.10 -14.84
C THR A 189 16.80 -8.19 -15.60
N LYS A 190 17.02 -8.04 -16.90
CA LYS A 190 17.79 -8.99 -17.74
C LYS A 190 19.29 -8.72 -17.83
N GLN A 191 19.81 -7.74 -17.09
CA GLN A 191 21.25 -7.50 -17.04
C GLN A 191 21.78 -7.68 -15.61
N LYS A 192 21.98 -8.94 -15.20
CA LYS A 192 23.08 -9.33 -14.31
C LYS A 192 23.53 -10.73 -14.70
N PRO A 193 24.82 -10.88 -15.04
CA PRO A 193 25.44 -12.18 -15.27
C PRO A 193 25.50 -12.98 -13.95
#